data_ffdf9c076ec64dedc0711ebed26a32ef
#
_entry.id   ffdf9c076ec64dedc0711ebed26a32ef
#
_cell.length_a   1.000
_cell.length_b   1.000
_cell.length_c   1.000
_cell.angle_alpha   90.00
_cell.angle_beta   90.00
_cell.angle_gamma   90.00
#
_symmetry.space_group_name_H-M   'P 1'
#
loop_
_entity.id
_entity.type
_entity.pdbx_description
1 polymer ?
#
loop_
_entity_poly.entity_id
_entity_poly.type
_entity_poly.pdbx_seq_one_letter_code
_entity_poly.pdbx_strand_id
1 'polypeptide(L)'
;PMSGAELTARMRRQAEGCGAEFKIAEVRELHMGDDIREVVTSQGTFRTFGVLLATGARPRMVGFKGEQKFRGHGVAYCATCDGEFFTGKEIFVIGGGFAAAEEGVFLTKYAKHVTILMRGADFSCASSTAQEAREHEKITVITHAVVDSIEGDALPERIIWHDKETGEKTSYAPADGDTIGVFVFAGYEPEAELVRGIAEINERGYVVTDREQQTKVPGLYAAGDVCVKELRQVVTAVSDGAIAATGLERYAEKMRAKTGQRPVFPERREAPHAAAETPKATSGTAYDGPFSADVVAQLNTVFSRMEQPLRLEL
;
A
#
# COMPACT_ATOMS: atom_id res chain seq x y z
N PRO A 1 7.20 -6.55 -15.70
CA PRO A 1 6.40 -5.82 -14.73
C PRO A 1 4.93 -6.22 -14.83
N MET A 2 4.24 -6.32 -13.68
CA MET A 2 2.83 -6.69 -13.63
C MET A 2 2.06 -5.49 -13.07
N SER A 3 0.90 -5.14 -13.66
CA SER A 3 0.05 -4.09 -13.13
C SER A 3 -0.65 -4.52 -11.84
N GLY A 4 -1.02 -3.55 -10.97
CA GLY A 4 -1.79 -3.84 -9.75
C GLY A 4 -3.12 -4.54 -10.05
N ALA A 5 -3.79 -4.17 -11.14
CA ALA A 5 -5.03 -4.81 -11.58
C ALA A 5 -4.82 -6.29 -11.96
N GLU A 6 -3.73 -6.60 -12.64
CA GLU A 6 -3.41 -7.99 -13.00
C GLU A 6 -3.06 -8.82 -11.76
N LEU A 7 -2.26 -8.26 -10.84
CA LEU A 7 -1.90 -8.91 -9.58
C LEU A 7 -3.16 -9.26 -8.76
N THR A 8 -4.03 -8.30 -8.53
CA THR A 8 -5.27 -8.51 -7.76
C THR A 8 -6.22 -9.48 -8.46
N ALA A 9 -6.30 -9.46 -9.79
CA ALA A 9 -7.08 -10.43 -10.55
C ALA A 9 -6.53 -11.86 -10.41
N ARG A 10 -5.21 -12.04 -10.35
CA ARG A 10 -4.59 -13.36 -10.10
C ARG A 10 -4.86 -13.84 -8.68
N MET A 11 -4.70 -12.97 -7.68
CA MET A 11 -5.02 -13.29 -6.28
C MET A 11 -6.49 -13.68 -6.11
N ARG A 12 -7.39 -12.94 -6.76
CA ARG A 12 -8.83 -13.26 -6.76
C ARG A 12 -9.10 -14.65 -7.36
N ARG A 13 -8.57 -14.95 -8.55
CA ARG A 13 -8.74 -16.28 -9.18
C ARG A 13 -8.23 -17.41 -8.30
N GLN A 14 -7.11 -17.20 -7.61
CA GLN A 14 -6.55 -18.17 -6.67
C GLN A 14 -7.52 -18.42 -5.50
N ALA A 15 -8.06 -17.37 -4.89
CA ALA A 15 -9.02 -17.48 -3.80
C ALA A 15 -10.33 -18.15 -4.26
N GLU A 16 -10.86 -17.80 -5.43
CA GLU A 16 -12.04 -18.44 -6.05
C GLU A 16 -11.78 -19.95 -6.29
N GLY A 17 -10.58 -20.32 -6.76
CA GLY A 17 -10.18 -21.70 -6.93
C GLY A 17 -10.12 -22.50 -5.61
N CYS A 18 -9.90 -21.83 -4.48
CA CYS A 18 -10.00 -22.40 -3.14
C CYS A 18 -11.41 -22.39 -2.54
N GLY A 19 -12.42 -21.93 -3.28
CA GLY A 19 -13.83 -21.89 -2.87
C GLY A 19 -14.26 -20.60 -2.18
N ALA A 20 -13.47 -19.53 -2.22
CA ALA A 20 -13.91 -18.22 -1.73
C ALA A 20 -14.97 -17.62 -2.67
N GLU A 21 -16.04 -17.09 -2.08
CA GLU A 21 -17.07 -16.35 -2.81
C GLU A 21 -16.80 -14.86 -2.75
N PHE A 22 -16.92 -14.19 -3.89
CA PHE A 22 -16.83 -12.73 -3.99
C PHE A 22 -18.21 -12.13 -4.27
N LYS A 23 -18.62 -11.20 -3.40
CA LYS A 23 -19.88 -10.47 -3.54
C LYS A 23 -19.59 -8.96 -3.60
N ILE A 24 -20.11 -8.31 -4.63
CA ILE A 24 -19.99 -6.85 -4.77
C ILE A 24 -21.18 -6.25 -4.03
N ALA A 25 -20.96 -5.83 -2.79
CA ALA A 25 -21.95 -5.22 -1.94
C ALA A 25 -21.31 -4.16 -1.04
N GLU A 26 -22.05 -3.12 -0.73
CA GLU A 26 -21.68 -2.15 0.29
C GLU A 26 -21.96 -2.73 1.66
N VAL A 27 -20.95 -2.84 2.51
CA VAL A 27 -21.13 -3.18 3.93
C VAL A 27 -21.51 -1.90 4.68
N ARG A 28 -22.64 -1.93 5.40
CA ARG A 28 -23.19 -0.77 6.09
C ARG A 28 -22.98 -0.83 7.60
N GLU A 29 -23.15 -2.02 8.18
CA GLU A 29 -23.08 -2.21 9.63
C GLU A 29 -22.50 -3.58 9.98
N LEU A 30 -21.87 -3.66 11.14
CA LEU A 30 -21.39 -4.88 11.76
C LEU A 30 -22.04 -5.05 13.13
N HIS A 31 -22.71 -6.17 13.36
CA HIS A 31 -23.25 -6.54 14.66
C HIS A 31 -22.45 -7.70 15.23
N MET A 32 -21.68 -7.42 16.28
CA MET A 32 -20.80 -8.38 16.94
C MET A 32 -21.49 -9.05 18.12
N GLY A 33 -22.56 -9.79 17.84
CA GLY A 33 -23.29 -10.58 18.87
C GLY A 33 -22.42 -11.67 19.51
N ASP A 34 -22.96 -12.38 20.51
CA ASP A 34 -22.19 -13.31 21.34
C ASP A 34 -21.55 -14.46 20.56
N ASP A 35 -22.34 -15.17 19.74
CA ASP A 35 -21.90 -16.38 19.02
C ASP A 35 -21.93 -16.21 17.51
N ILE A 36 -22.83 -15.41 16.99
CA ILE A 36 -23.01 -15.14 15.56
C ILE A 36 -22.82 -13.66 15.29
N ARG A 37 -22.03 -13.35 14.29
CA ARG A 37 -21.82 -12.00 13.77
C ARG A 37 -22.76 -11.76 12.61
N GLU A 38 -23.23 -10.54 12.46
CA GLU A 38 -24.06 -10.15 11.32
C GLU A 38 -23.37 -9.01 10.56
N VAL A 39 -23.24 -9.21 9.25
CA VAL A 39 -22.70 -8.23 8.31
C VAL A 39 -23.85 -7.72 7.47
N VAL A 40 -24.30 -6.51 7.76
CA VAL A 40 -25.40 -5.87 7.04
C VAL A 40 -24.86 -5.22 5.78
N THR A 41 -25.41 -5.60 4.63
CA THR A 41 -24.96 -5.10 3.33
C THR A 41 -26.12 -4.58 2.48
N SER A 42 -25.79 -3.93 1.36
CA SER A 42 -26.75 -3.50 0.36
C SER A 42 -27.52 -4.67 -0.32
N GLN A 43 -27.04 -5.92 -0.15
CA GLN A 43 -27.65 -7.13 -0.72
C GLN A 43 -28.27 -8.07 0.33
N GLY A 44 -28.38 -7.62 1.58
CA GLY A 44 -28.92 -8.40 2.69
C GLY A 44 -27.91 -8.60 3.82
N THR A 45 -28.30 -9.34 4.83
CA THR A 45 -27.50 -9.61 6.02
C THR A 45 -26.88 -11.00 5.94
N PHE A 46 -25.53 -11.05 6.11
CA PHE A 46 -24.77 -12.30 6.18
C PHE A 46 -24.49 -12.62 7.65
N ARG A 47 -24.68 -13.89 8.00
CA ARG A 47 -24.38 -14.40 9.35
C ARG A 47 -23.10 -15.24 9.32
N THR A 48 -22.20 -15.00 10.24
CA THR A 48 -20.89 -15.64 10.29
C THR A 48 -20.39 -15.81 11.71
N PHE A 49 -19.42 -16.68 11.93
CA PHE A 49 -18.75 -16.81 13.23
C PHE A 49 -17.75 -15.69 13.49
N GLY A 50 -17.14 -15.14 12.46
CA GLY A 50 -16.19 -14.06 12.63
C GLY A 50 -16.03 -13.23 11.37
N VAL A 51 -15.40 -12.06 11.52
CA VAL A 51 -15.22 -11.05 10.49
C VAL A 51 -13.74 -10.68 10.40
N LEU A 52 -13.23 -10.56 9.19
CA LEU A 52 -11.92 -9.97 8.89
C LEU A 52 -12.12 -8.65 8.14
N LEU A 53 -11.74 -7.54 8.77
CA LEU A 53 -11.75 -6.20 8.18
C LEU A 53 -10.45 -6.00 7.37
N ALA A 54 -10.56 -5.76 6.06
CA ALA A 54 -9.44 -5.51 5.17
C ALA A 54 -9.71 -4.32 4.25
N THR A 55 -10.27 -3.26 4.80
CA THR A 55 -10.74 -2.06 4.09
C THR A 55 -9.62 -1.13 3.65
N GLY A 56 -8.41 -1.30 4.22
CA GLY A 56 -7.23 -0.55 3.85
C GLY A 56 -7.19 0.88 4.38
N ALA A 57 -6.37 1.70 3.73
CA ALA A 57 -6.24 3.13 4.01
C ALA A 57 -6.07 3.87 2.68
N ARG A 58 -6.47 5.12 2.64
CA ARG A 58 -6.29 5.99 1.47
C ARG A 58 -5.29 7.10 1.78
N PRO A 59 -4.49 7.54 0.81
CA PRO A 59 -3.67 8.73 0.97
C PRO A 59 -4.56 9.95 1.23
N ARG A 60 -4.15 10.77 2.19
CA ARG A 60 -4.83 12.05 2.44
C ARG A 60 -4.50 13.02 1.32
N MET A 61 -5.54 13.50 0.65
CA MET A 61 -5.40 14.56 -0.33
C MET A 61 -5.24 15.91 0.37
N VAL A 62 -4.40 16.77 -0.19
CA VAL A 62 -4.20 18.14 0.28
C VAL A 62 -5.29 19.07 -0.26
N GLY A 63 -5.79 18.77 -1.46
CA GLY A 63 -6.91 19.49 -2.08
C GLY A 63 -6.51 20.66 -2.96
N PHE A 64 -5.25 20.77 -3.38
CA PHE A 64 -4.83 21.80 -4.32
C PHE A 64 -5.36 21.52 -5.73
N LYS A 65 -5.51 22.57 -6.54
CA LYS A 65 -6.02 22.44 -7.91
C LYS A 65 -5.05 21.59 -8.75
N GLY A 66 -5.60 20.59 -9.46
CA GLY A 66 -4.83 19.67 -10.29
C GLY A 66 -4.44 18.37 -9.59
N GLU A 67 -4.48 18.25 -8.25
CA GLU A 67 -4.12 17.04 -7.53
C GLU A 67 -4.89 15.81 -8.04
N GLN A 68 -6.21 15.91 -8.14
CA GLN A 68 -7.05 14.82 -8.63
C GLN A 68 -6.85 14.56 -10.13
N LYS A 69 -6.63 15.62 -10.95
CA LYS A 69 -6.40 15.49 -12.39
C LYS A 69 -5.17 14.63 -12.69
N PHE A 70 -4.09 14.90 -11.96
CA PHE A 70 -2.79 14.27 -12.22
C PHE A 70 -2.50 13.06 -11.34
N ARG A 71 -3.43 12.63 -10.52
CA ARG A 71 -3.27 11.44 -9.67
C ARG A 71 -2.99 10.20 -10.50
N GLY A 72 -1.83 9.57 -10.27
CA GLY A 72 -1.33 8.45 -11.06
C GLY A 72 -0.75 8.82 -12.44
N HIS A 73 -0.74 10.13 -12.78
CA HIS A 73 -0.19 10.67 -14.02
C HIS A 73 0.76 11.84 -13.72
N GLY A 74 1.62 11.66 -12.72
CA GLY A 74 2.59 12.67 -12.28
C GLY A 74 2.40 13.17 -10.85
N VAL A 75 1.23 12.93 -10.23
CA VAL A 75 1.02 13.06 -8.78
C VAL A 75 0.98 11.66 -8.16
N ALA A 76 1.89 11.40 -7.21
CA ALA A 76 2.08 10.13 -6.54
C ALA A 76 2.02 10.29 -5.00
N TYR A 77 1.81 9.18 -4.29
CA TYR A 77 1.68 9.14 -2.84
C TYR A 77 2.59 8.09 -2.18
N CYS A 78 3.46 7.46 -2.96
CA CYS A 78 4.38 6.42 -2.50
C CYS A 78 5.71 6.55 -3.27
N ALA A 79 6.79 6.93 -2.60
CA ALA A 79 8.09 7.08 -3.25
C ALA A 79 8.67 5.73 -3.69
N THR A 80 8.56 4.70 -2.85
CA THR A 80 9.08 3.35 -3.17
C THR A 80 8.31 2.67 -4.29
N CYS A 81 7.05 3.08 -4.55
CA CYS A 81 6.22 2.52 -5.61
C CYS A 81 6.48 3.20 -6.96
N ASP A 82 6.62 4.52 -6.92
CA ASP A 82 6.50 5.37 -8.12
C ASP A 82 7.79 6.15 -8.44
N GLY A 83 8.77 6.19 -7.51
CA GLY A 83 9.96 7.04 -7.64
C GLY A 83 10.77 6.81 -8.93
N GLU A 84 10.89 5.55 -9.37
CA GLU A 84 11.63 5.19 -10.58
C GLU A 84 11.04 5.81 -11.85
N PHE A 85 9.71 6.02 -11.91
CA PHE A 85 9.05 6.65 -13.07
C PHE A 85 9.46 8.12 -13.28
N PHE A 86 10.05 8.74 -12.26
CA PHE A 86 10.49 10.13 -12.27
C PHE A 86 12.00 10.28 -12.38
N THR A 87 12.69 9.25 -12.89
CA THR A 87 14.16 9.29 -13.07
C THR A 87 14.57 10.45 -13.96
N GLY A 88 15.50 11.27 -13.46
CA GLY A 88 16.06 12.44 -14.14
C GLY A 88 15.15 13.68 -14.13
N LYS A 89 14.00 13.63 -13.48
CA LYS A 89 13.04 14.76 -13.41
C LYS A 89 13.23 15.60 -12.14
N GLU A 90 12.71 16.82 -12.20
CA GLU A 90 12.50 17.66 -11.02
C GLU A 90 11.31 17.10 -10.24
N ILE A 91 11.50 16.83 -8.96
CA ILE A 91 10.47 16.28 -8.07
C ILE A 91 10.10 17.29 -6.99
N PHE A 92 8.81 17.49 -6.78
CA PHE A 92 8.27 18.26 -5.69
C PHE A 92 7.63 17.33 -4.66
N VAL A 93 8.04 17.46 -3.40
CA VAL A 93 7.47 16.73 -2.26
C VAL A 93 6.59 17.70 -1.47
N ILE A 94 5.33 17.37 -1.27
CA ILE A 94 4.38 18.17 -0.50
C ILE A 94 4.17 17.49 0.85
N GLY A 95 4.67 18.11 1.91
CA GLY A 95 4.59 17.59 3.27
C GLY A 95 5.71 18.10 4.15
N GLY A 96 5.57 17.99 5.47
CA GLY A 96 6.56 18.43 6.46
C GLY A 96 6.72 17.44 7.62
N GLY A 97 6.23 16.21 7.45
CA GLY A 97 6.36 15.13 8.43
C GLY A 97 7.54 14.21 8.14
N PHE A 98 7.65 13.15 8.95
CA PHE A 98 8.66 12.10 8.80
C PHE A 98 8.72 11.54 7.38
N ALA A 99 7.57 11.16 6.81
CA ALA A 99 7.51 10.63 5.44
C ALA A 99 8.02 11.62 4.38
N ALA A 100 7.75 12.91 4.53
CA ALA A 100 8.23 13.91 3.57
C ALA A 100 9.76 14.06 3.61
N ALA A 101 10.37 13.97 4.78
CA ALA A 101 11.83 14.04 4.94
C ALA A 101 12.49 12.75 4.44
N GLU A 102 12.09 11.59 4.95
CA GLU A 102 12.67 10.29 4.61
C GLU A 102 12.48 9.91 3.14
N GLU A 103 11.24 10.00 2.65
CA GLU A 103 10.92 9.68 1.26
C GLU A 103 11.48 10.72 0.29
N GLY A 104 11.63 11.99 0.73
CA GLY A 104 12.33 13.02 -0.03
C GLY A 104 13.79 12.66 -0.28
N VAL A 105 14.50 12.19 0.74
CA VAL A 105 15.86 11.66 0.60
C VAL A 105 15.88 10.44 -0.30
N PHE A 106 14.95 9.49 -0.12
CA PHE A 106 14.87 8.31 -0.98
C PHE A 106 14.70 8.67 -2.47
N LEU A 107 13.88 9.67 -2.79
CA LEU A 107 13.62 10.11 -4.15
C LEU A 107 14.85 10.69 -4.86
N THR A 108 15.87 11.18 -4.12
CA THR A 108 17.13 11.69 -4.71
C THR A 108 17.91 10.64 -5.50
N LYS A 109 17.62 9.35 -5.27
CA LYS A 109 18.18 8.23 -6.05
C LYS A 109 17.76 8.27 -7.52
N TYR A 110 16.60 8.83 -7.79
CA TYR A 110 15.99 8.88 -9.12
C TYR A 110 15.96 10.30 -9.66
N ALA A 111 15.59 11.26 -8.83
CA ALA A 111 15.39 12.65 -9.19
C ALA A 111 16.68 13.34 -9.68
N LYS A 112 16.52 14.29 -10.58
CA LYS A 112 17.52 15.30 -10.87
C LYS A 112 17.70 16.21 -9.66
N HIS A 113 16.58 16.68 -9.09
CA HIS A 113 16.51 17.48 -7.87
C HIS A 113 15.16 17.24 -7.16
N VAL A 114 15.13 17.40 -5.84
CA VAL A 114 13.93 17.28 -5.01
C VAL A 114 13.68 18.60 -4.29
N THR A 115 12.50 19.17 -4.45
CA THR A 115 12.06 20.34 -3.69
C THR A 115 10.96 19.96 -2.71
N ILE A 116 11.23 20.08 -1.40
CA ILE A 116 10.26 19.80 -0.36
C ILE A 116 9.51 21.09 0.00
N LEU A 117 8.20 21.09 -0.25
CA LEU A 117 7.30 22.19 0.10
C LEU A 117 6.56 21.86 1.39
N MET A 118 6.85 22.56 2.47
CA MET A 118 6.20 22.35 3.75
C MET A 118 5.44 23.59 4.23
N ARG A 119 4.26 23.39 4.78
CA ARG A 119 3.39 24.45 5.31
C ARG A 119 3.89 25.03 6.63
N GLY A 120 4.65 24.27 7.39
CA GLY A 120 5.21 24.69 8.68
C GLY A 120 6.57 25.36 8.52
N ALA A 121 7.06 25.95 9.62
CA ALA A 121 8.41 26.53 9.70
C ALA A 121 9.50 25.45 9.76
N ASP A 122 9.14 24.25 10.18
CA ASP A 122 10.09 23.15 10.36
C ASP A 122 9.41 21.80 10.15
N PHE A 123 10.22 20.74 9.96
CA PHE A 123 9.74 19.35 9.94
C PHE A 123 9.16 18.95 11.31
N SER A 124 8.07 18.20 11.27
CA SER A 124 7.46 17.60 12.46
C SER A 124 7.94 16.15 12.70
N CYS A 125 9.25 15.90 12.59
CA CYS A 125 9.86 14.60 12.77
C CYS A 125 11.15 14.70 13.61
N ALA A 126 11.80 13.56 13.85
CA ALA A 126 13.07 13.51 14.57
C ALA A 126 14.13 14.37 13.88
N SER A 127 14.96 15.06 14.69
CA SER A 127 15.99 16.00 14.20
C SER A 127 16.97 15.37 13.21
N SER A 128 17.33 14.10 13.40
CA SER A 128 18.27 13.39 12.50
C SER A 128 17.70 13.23 11.09
N THR A 129 16.43 12.83 10.94
CA THR A 129 15.79 12.67 9.64
C THR A 129 15.57 14.02 8.94
N ALA A 130 15.17 15.05 9.72
CA ALA A 130 15.05 16.40 9.21
C ALA A 130 16.38 16.98 8.75
N GLN A 131 17.46 16.71 9.49
CA GLN A 131 18.82 17.18 9.16
C GLN A 131 19.32 16.52 7.86
N GLU A 132 19.14 15.21 7.70
CA GLU A 132 19.53 14.51 6.47
C GLU A 132 18.88 15.14 5.24
N ALA A 133 17.56 15.42 5.30
CA ALA A 133 16.86 16.07 4.21
C ALA A 133 17.35 17.49 3.93
N ARG A 134 17.73 18.27 4.96
CA ARG A 134 18.24 19.64 4.79
C ARG A 134 19.66 19.73 4.25
N GLU A 135 20.51 18.79 4.62
CA GLU A 135 21.92 18.78 4.27
C GLU A 135 22.19 18.07 2.93
N HIS A 136 21.19 17.41 2.36
CA HIS A 136 21.35 16.65 1.12
C HIS A 136 21.51 17.58 -0.09
N GLU A 137 22.58 17.42 -0.86
CA GLU A 137 22.96 18.28 -2.00
C GLU A 137 21.87 18.42 -3.10
N LYS A 138 21.04 17.38 -3.26
CA LYS A 138 19.93 17.36 -4.24
C LYS A 138 18.60 17.81 -3.65
N ILE A 139 18.56 18.30 -2.41
CA ILE A 139 17.28 18.69 -1.79
C ILE A 139 17.27 20.19 -1.50
N THR A 140 16.17 20.83 -1.87
CA THR A 140 15.81 22.16 -1.42
C THR A 140 14.57 22.08 -0.55
N VAL A 141 14.63 22.66 0.66
CA VAL A 141 13.50 22.71 1.58
C VAL A 141 12.94 24.14 1.58
N ILE A 142 11.65 24.28 1.25
CA ILE A 142 10.92 25.55 1.28
C ILE A 142 9.86 25.45 2.37
N THR A 143 10.02 26.27 3.40
CA THR A 143 9.10 26.39 4.54
C THR A 143 7.98 27.35 4.23
N HIS A 144 6.91 27.33 5.03
CA HIS A 144 5.73 28.20 4.89
C HIS A 144 5.04 28.12 3.51
N ALA A 145 5.36 27.10 2.70
CA ALA A 145 4.85 26.92 1.36
C ALA A 145 3.51 26.16 1.34
N VAL A 146 2.52 26.76 0.70
CA VAL A 146 1.20 26.15 0.46
C VAL A 146 1.00 26.03 -1.04
N VAL A 147 0.83 24.80 -1.52
CA VAL A 147 0.60 24.56 -2.95
C VAL A 147 -0.81 25.00 -3.32
N ASP A 148 -0.91 25.85 -4.34
CA ASP A 148 -2.17 26.34 -4.91
C ASP A 148 -2.63 25.44 -6.05
N SER A 149 -1.74 25.18 -7.00
CA SER A 149 -2.09 24.40 -8.20
C SER A 149 -0.90 23.69 -8.82
N ILE A 150 -1.25 22.63 -9.55
CA ILE A 150 -0.40 22.00 -10.54
C ILE A 150 -1.08 22.13 -11.89
N GLU A 151 -0.32 22.48 -12.90
CA GLU A 151 -0.80 22.74 -14.25
C GLU A 151 -0.02 21.91 -15.26
N GLY A 152 -0.64 21.65 -16.40
CA GLY A 152 -0.12 20.87 -17.52
C GLY A 152 -1.25 20.25 -18.31
N ASP A 153 -0.94 19.62 -19.44
CA ASP A 153 -1.92 18.94 -20.27
C ASP A 153 -2.14 17.48 -19.81
N ALA A 154 -1.35 16.55 -20.23
CA ALA A 154 -1.42 15.13 -19.84
C ALA A 154 -0.64 14.85 -18.56
N LEU A 155 0.45 15.54 -18.33
CA LEU A 155 1.35 15.42 -17.18
C LEU A 155 1.57 16.77 -16.54
N PRO A 156 2.04 16.83 -15.27
CA PRO A 156 2.39 18.10 -14.61
C PRO A 156 3.60 18.76 -15.28
N GLU A 157 3.44 20.02 -15.66
CA GLU A 157 4.47 20.85 -16.29
C GLU A 157 4.85 22.04 -15.43
N ARG A 158 3.95 22.43 -14.52
CA ARG A 158 4.13 23.60 -13.64
C ARG A 158 3.51 23.34 -12.28
N ILE A 159 4.16 23.87 -11.24
CA ILE A 159 3.64 23.93 -9.89
C ILE A 159 3.62 25.38 -9.40
N ILE A 160 2.56 25.76 -8.69
CA ILE A 160 2.37 27.10 -8.12
C ILE A 160 2.09 26.96 -6.63
N TRP A 161 2.79 27.71 -5.83
CA TRP A 161 2.59 27.80 -4.38
C TRP A 161 2.68 29.24 -3.90
N HIS A 162 2.21 29.51 -2.71
CA HIS A 162 2.41 30.79 -2.05
C HIS A 162 3.06 30.61 -0.68
N ASP A 163 3.77 31.62 -0.23
CA ASP A 163 4.21 31.70 1.15
C ASP A 163 3.02 32.03 2.04
N LYS A 164 2.79 31.22 3.07
CA LYS A 164 1.62 31.32 3.97
C LYS A 164 1.60 32.61 4.80
N GLU A 165 2.77 33.18 5.08
CA GLU A 165 2.90 34.38 5.93
C GLU A 165 2.82 35.66 5.12
N THR A 166 3.48 35.68 3.98
CA THR A 166 3.56 36.91 3.12
C THR A 166 2.49 36.92 2.04
N GLY A 167 1.95 35.79 1.64
CA GLY A 167 1.06 35.62 0.50
C GLY A 167 1.77 35.72 -0.85
N GLU A 168 3.09 35.82 -0.89
CA GLU A 168 3.87 35.89 -2.11
C GLU A 168 3.75 34.57 -2.90
N LYS A 169 3.40 34.71 -4.20
CA LYS A 169 3.25 33.56 -5.09
C LYS A 169 4.52 33.27 -5.86
N THR A 170 4.87 32.00 -5.88
CA THR A 170 5.98 31.46 -6.66
C THR A 170 5.47 30.40 -7.62
N SER A 171 6.02 30.36 -8.82
CA SER A 171 5.75 29.28 -9.78
C SER A 171 7.05 28.69 -10.30
N TYR A 172 7.03 27.39 -10.56
CA TYR A 172 8.14 26.67 -11.18
C TYR A 172 7.63 25.89 -12.39
N ALA A 173 8.40 25.95 -13.46
CA ALA A 173 8.28 25.09 -14.63
C ALA A 173 9.70 24.82 -15.17
N PRO A 174 10.03 23.59 -15.61
CA PRO A 174 11.32 23.30 -16.22
C PRO A 174 11.55 24.16 -17.48
N ALA A 175 12.77 24.68 -17.65
CA ALA A 175 13.12 25.59 -18.76
C ALA A 175 13.11 24.89 -20.13
N ASP A 176 13.31 23.58 -20.14
CA ASP A 176 13.35 22.73 -21.33
C ASP A 176 11.94 22.21 -21.74
N GLY A 177 10.89 22.61 -21.02
CA GLY A 177 9.52 22.15 -21.27
C GLY A 177 9.28 20.70 -20.83
N ASP A 178 10.16 20.11 -20.00
CA ASP A 178 9.94 18.78 -19.44
C ASP A 178 8.82 18.81 -18.37
N THR A 179 8.42 17.64 -17.94
CA THR A 179 7.39 17.45 -16.91
C THR A 179 8.03 17.32 -15.52
N ILE A 180 7.26 17.60 -14.49
CA ILE A 180 7.68 17.46 -13.09
C ILE A 180 6.99 16.27 -12.44
N GLY A 181 7.62 15.71 -11.40
CA GLY A 181 6.99 14.75 -10.49
C GLY A 181 6.49 15.46 -9.24
N VAL A 182 5.34 15.04 -8.71
CA VAL A 182 4.83 15.58 -7.45
C VAL A 182 4.45 14.44 -6.52
N PHE A 183 5.05 14.42 -5.33
CA PHE A 183 4.77 13.44 -4.29
C PHE A 183 4.09 14.10 -3.11
N VAL A 184 2.96 13.55 -2.68
CA VAL A 184 2.15 14.11 -1.59
C VAL A 184 2.27 13.19 -0.36
N PHE A 185 2.92 13.67 0.68
CA PHE A 185 3.09 12.98 1.96
C PHE A 185 2.34 13.71 3.08
N ALA A 186 1.02 13.80 2.92
CA ALA A 186 0.11 14.41 3.89
C ALA A 186 -0.47 13.39 4.91
N GLY A 187 0.04 12.15 4.89
CA GLY A 187 -0.43 11.02 5.71
C GLY A 187 -1.49 10.18 5.00
N TYR A 188 -2.03 9.21 5.76
CA TYR A 188 -3.07 8.30 5.29
C TYR A 188 -4.30 8.39 6.20
N GLU A 189 -5.46 8.04 5.66
CA GLU A 189 -6.72 7.90 6.38
C GLU A 189 -7.15 6.43 6.31
N PRO A 190 -7.14 5.71 7.46
CA PRO A 190 -7.60 4.33 7.50
C PRO A 190 -9.12 4.24 7.34
N GLU A 191 -9.57 3.27 6.57
CA GLU A 191 -11.01 3.01 6.34
C GLU A 191 -11.58 2.13 7.47
N ALA A 192 -11.61 2.67 8.70
CA ALA A 192 -11.99 1.98 9.92
C ALA A 192 -13.41 2.33 10.42
N GLU A 193 -14.20 3.05 9.64
CA GLU A 193 -15.51 3.56 10.07
C GLU A 193 -16.47 2.45 10.50
N LEU A 194 -16.48 1.32 9.81
CA LEU A 194 -17.32 0.16 10.11
C LEU A 194 -17.11 -0.43 11.51
N VAL A 195 -15.95 -0.20 12.10
CA VAL A 195 -15.59 -0.75 13.42
C VAL A 195 -15.45 0.34 14.49
N ARG A 196 -15.79 1.59 14.16
CA ARG A 196 -15.82 2.69 15.13
C ARG A 196 -16.83 2.41 16.24
N GLY A 197 -16.36 2.48 17.48
CA GLY A 197 -17.18 2.11 18.65
C GLY A 197 -17.31 0.60 18.90
N ILE A 198 -16.77 -0.25 18.03
CA ILE A 198 -16.72 -1.71 18.16
C ILE A 198 -15.32 -2.15 18.58
N ALA A 199 -14.31 -1.82 17.77
CA ALA A 199 -12.91 -2.16 18.02
C ALA A 199 -12.13 -0.96 18.57
N GLU A 200 -10.99 -1.23 19.18
CA GLU A 200 -10.05 -0.20 19.60
C GLU A 200 -9.39 0.43 18.35
N ILE A 201 -9.44 1.75 18.31
CA ILE A 201 -8.84 2.57 17.24
C ILE A 201 -7.87 3.53 17.92
N ASN A 202 -6.65 3.66 17.38
CA ASN A 202 -5.67 4.58 17.92
C ASN A 202 -5.99 6.05 17.57
N GLU A 203 -5.21 6.99 18.11
CA GLU A 203 -5.38 8.45 17.89
C GLU A 203 -5.29 8.86 16.40
N ARG A 204 -4.65 8.03 15.55
CA ARG A 204 -4.52 8.27 14.12
C ARG A 204 -5.62 7.61 13.29
N GLY A 205 -6.58 6.93 13.93
CA GLY A 205 -7.71 6.28 13.27
C GLY A 205 -7.47 4.82 12.86
N TYR A 206 -6.31 4.23 13.13
CA TYR A 206 -5.98 2.84 12.76
C TYR A 206 -6.52 1.83 13.77
N VAL A 207 -6.97 0.68 13.27
CA VAL A 207 -7.42 -0.44 14.10
C VAL A 207 -6.24 -1.05 14.83
N VAL A 208 -6.38 -1.23 16.15
CA VAL A 208 -5.39 -1.87 17.01
C VAL A 208 -5.61 -3.38 16.99
N THR A 209 -4.58 -4.13 16.60
CA THR A 209 -4.58 -5.60 16.60
C THR A 209 -3.38 -6.14 17.36
N ASP A 210 -3.46 -7.39 17.80
CA ASP A 210 -2.31 -8.15 18.28
C ASP A 210 -1.46 -8.72 17.13
N ARG A 211 -0.46 -9.55 17.47
CA ARG A 211 0.42 -10.19 16.47
C ARG A 211 -0.30 -11.22 15.60
N GLU A 212 -1.46 -11.71 16.02
CA GLU A 212 -2.31 -12.65 15.31
C GLU A 212 -3.39 -11.93 14.50
N GLN A 213 -3.29 -10.61 14.39
CA GLN A 213 -4.23 -9.72 13.69
C GLN A 213 -5.66 -9.75 14.32
N GLN A 214 -5.78 -10.19 15.56
CA GLN A 214 -7.04 -10.17 16.29
C GLN A 214 -7.20 -8.82 17.01
N THR A 215 -8.41 -8.29 16.98
CA THR A 215 -8.79 -7.14 17.82
C THR A 215 -9.15 -7.60 19.24
N LYS A 216 -9.38 -6.69 20.16
CA LYS A 216 -9.90 -7.03 21.50
C LYS A 216 -11.31 -7.63 21.46
N VAL A 217 -12.02 -7.54 20.34
CA VAL A 217 -13.37 -8.09 20.15
C VAL A 217 -13.25 -9.52 19.62
N PRO A 218 -13.69 -10.53 20.37
CA PRO A 218 -13.58 -11.92 19.93
C PRO A 218 -14.25 -12.15 18.59
N GLY A 219 -13.53 -12.78 17.62
CA GLY A 219 -14.02 -13.05 16.28
C GLY A 219 -14.00 -11.86 15.32
N LEU A 220 -13.45 -10.71 15.73
CA LEU A 220 -13.15 -9.60 14.85
C LEU A 220 -11.63 -9.49 14.64
N TYR A 221 -11.21 -9.64 13.42
CA TYR A 221 -9.83 -9.51 12.95
C TYR A 221 -9.72 -8.31 12.01
N ALA A 222 -8.53 -7.75 11.89
CA ALA A 222 -8.26 -6.72 10.90
C ALA A 222 -6.88 -6.96 10.27
N ALA A 223 -6.72 -6.65 8.98
CA ALA A 223 -5.50 -6.90 8.23
C ALA A 223 -5.21 -5.81 7.21
N GLY A 224 -3.95 -5.63 6.89
CA GLY A 224 -3.51 -4.65 5.90
C GLY A 224 -3.44 -3.22 6.45
N ASP A 225 -3.60 -2.26 5.56
CA ASP A 225 -3.28 -0.86 5.82
C ASP A 225 -4.26 -0.15 6.78
N VAL A 226 -5.40 -0.77 7.10
CA VAL A 226 -6.32 -0.29 8.12
C VAL A 226 -5.77 -0.46 9.54
N CYS A 227 -4.77 -1.33 9.73
CA CYS A 227 -4.16 -1.63 11.03
C CYS A 227 -3.01 -0.68 11.36
N VAL A 228 -2.65 -0.63 12.65
CA VAL A 228 -1.44 0.05 13.11
C VAL A 228 -0.21 -0.66 12.55
N LYS A 229 0.55 0.02 11.68
CA LYS A 229 1.81 -0.49 11.11
C LYS A 229 2.67 0.65 10.59
N GLU A 230 3.95 0.37 10.43
CA GLU A 230 4.91 1.32 9.87
C GLU A 230 4.97 1.22 8.34
N LEU A 231 5.06 -0.01 7.81
CA LEU A 231 5.19 -0.24 6.37
C LEU A 231 3.86 -0.66 5.73
N ARG A 232 3.40 0.12 4.76
CA ARG A 232 2.18 -0.12 3.96
C ARG A 232 2.55 -0.53 2.56
N GLN A 233 2.62 -1.85 2.34
CA GLN A 233 2.95 -2.47 1.06
C GLN A 233 2.05 -3.70 0.84
N VAL A 234 1.88 -4.10 -0.42
CA VAL A 234 1.09 -5.29 -0.77
C VAL A 234 1.56 -6.52 -0.01
N VAL A 235 2.88 -6.72 0.10
CA VAL A 235 3.46 -7.88 0.80
C VAL A 235 3.12 -7.90 2.28
N THR A 236 3.10 -6.75 2.97
CA THR A 236 2.72 -6.68 4.39
C THR A 236 1.23 -6.90 4.58
N ALA A 237 0.39 -6.39 3.67
CA ALA A 237 -1.06 -6.64 3.69
C ALA A 237 -1.39 -8.11 3.44
N VAL A 238 -0.69 -8.79 2.52
CA VAL A 238 -0.83 -10.23 2.27
C VAL A 238 -0.41 -11.05 3.49
N SER A 239 0.70 -10.69 4.14
CA SER A 239 1.16 -11.33 5.38
C SER A 239 0.11 -11.24 6.49
N ASP A 240 -0.40 -10.03 6.74
CA ASP A 240 -1.45 -9.82 7.74
C ASP A 240 -2.71 -10.65 7.42
N GLY A 241 -3.13 -10.66 6.15
CA GLY A 241 -4.27 -11.43 5.70
C GLY A 241 -4.12 -12.93 5.94
N ALA A 242 -2.93 -13.48 5.70
CA ALA A 242 -2.63 -14.89 5.94
C ALA A 242 -2.68 -15.22 7.45
N ILE A 243 -2.08 -14.37 8.30
CA ILE A 243 -2.09 -14.53 9.75
C ILE A 243 -3.53 -14.45 10.27
N ALA A 244 -4.28 -13.41 9.88
CA ALA A 244 -5.66 -13.21 10.29
C ALA A 244 -6.59 -14.34 9.87
N ALA A 245 -6.46 -14.85 8.63
CA ALA A 245 -7.27 -15.94 8.12
C ALA A 245 -7.03 -17.23 8.92
N THR A 246 -5.78 -17.53 9.28
CA THR A 246 -5.42 -18.70 10.12
C THR A 246 -6.01 -18.57 11.52
N GLY A 247 -5.94 -17.39 12.14
CA GLY A 247 -6.54 -17.12 13.44
C GLY A 247 -8.07 -17.23 13.42
N LEU A 248 -8.68 -16.66 12.39
CA LEU A 248 -10.13 -16.66 12.21
C LEU A 248 -10.68 -18.06 11.94
N GLU A 249 -9.97 -18.89 11.20
CA GLU A 249 -10.33 -20.30 10.97
C GLU A 249 -10.39 -21.08 12.29
N ARG A 250 -9.36 -20.98 13.13
CA ARG A 250 -9.33 -21.59 14.46
C ARG A 250 -10.46 -21.07 15.36
N TYR A 251 -10.76 -19.78 15.29
CA TYR A 251 -11.88 -19.19 16.00
C TYR A 251 -13.22 -19.78 15.51
N ALA A 252 -13.42 -19.86 14.20
CA ALA A 252 -14.63 -20.41 13.60
C ALA A 252 -14.85 -21.91 13.98
N GLU A 253 -13.77 -22.69 14.09
CA GLU A 253 -13.86 -24.07 14.57
C GLU A 253 -14.34 -24.17 16.03
N LYS A 254 -13.81 -23.32 16.92
CA LYS A 254 -14.29 -23.25 18.31
C LYS A 254 -15.76 -22.89 18.37
N MET A 255 -16.21 -21.96 17.52
CA MET A 255 -17.62 -21.55 17.47
C MET A 255 -18.53 -22.62 16.91
N ARG A 256 -18.09 -23.39 15.89
CA ARG A 256 -18.79 -24.60 15.43
C ARG A 256 -19.00 -25.60 16.56
N ALA A 257 -17.93 -25.91 17.31
CA ALA A 257 -18.01 -26.84 18.42
C ALA A 257 -18.97 -26.35 19.52
N LYS A 258 -18.95 -25.04 19.81
CA LYS A 258 -19.82 -24.40 20.82
C LYS A 258 -21.29 -24.39 20.42
N THR A 259 -21.58 -24.02 19.17
CA THR A 259 -22.97 -23.76 18.72
C THR A 259 -23.63 -24.97 18.07
N GLY A 260 -22.85 -25.99 17.67
CA GLY A 260 -23.33 -27.12 16.88
C GLY A 260 -23.72 -26.75 15.43
N GLN A 261 -23.58 -25.49 15.04
CA GLN A 261 -23.91 -25.04 13.69
C GLN A 261 -22.79 -25.40 12.72
N ARG A 262 -23.17 -25.92 11.57
CA ARG A 262 -22.22 -26.19 10.48
C ARG A 262 -22.50 -25.25 9.32
N PRO A 263 -21.48 -24.49 8.84
CA PRO A 263 -21.65 -23.70 7.63
C PRO A 263 -21.90 -24.64 6.45
N VAL A 264 -22.78 -24.23 5.56
CA VAL A 264 -22.92 -24.88 4.26
C VAL A 264 -21.77 -24.35 3.41
N PHE A 265 -20.81 -25.22 3.14
CA PHE A 265 -19.76 -24.89 2.17
C PHE A 265 -20.33 -25.09 0.78
N PRO A 266 -20.10 -24.17 -0.17
CA PRO A 266 -20.36 -24.45 -1.58
C PRO A 266 -19.54 -25.69 -1.98
N GLU A 267 -20.13 -26.56 -2.79
CA GLU A 267 -19.39 -27.68 -3.36
C GLU A 267 -18.10 -27.14 -3.98
N ARG A 268 -16.97 -27.72 -3.56
CA ARG A 268 -15.66 -27.33 -4.07
C ARG A 268 -15.72 -27.57 -5.58
N ARG A 269 -15.84 -26.49 -6.36
CA ARG A 269 -15.63 -26.60 -7.80
C ARG A 269 -14.20 -27.09 -7.95
N GLU A 270 -14.01 -28.30 -8.47
CA GLU A 270 -12.69 -28.76 -8.88
C GLU A 270 -12.16 -27.63 -9.80
N ALA A 271 -11.17 -26.90 -9.30
CA ALA A 271 -10.44 -26.01 -10.16
C ALA A 271 -9.98 -26.89 -11.33
N PRO A 272 -10.22 -26.50 -12.60
CA PRO A 272 -9.61 -27.22 -13.69
C PRO A 272 -8.11 -27.25 -13.32
N HIS A 273 -7.61 -28.45 -13.05
CA HIS A 273 -6.18 -28.64 -12.95
C HIS A 273 -5.66 -28.05 -14.28
N ALA A 274 -5.14 -26.83 -14.23
CA ALA A 274 -4.21 -26.41 -15.25
C ALA A 274 -3.18 -27.54 -15.20
N ALA A 275 -3.26 -28.42 -16.20
CA ALA A 275 -2.29 -29.48 -16.35
C ALA A 275 -0.96 -28.76 -16.21
N ALA A 276 -0.22 -29.12 -15.16
CA ALA A 276 1.13 -28.64 -15.02
C ALA A 276 1.77 -29.06 -16.33
N GLU A 277 1.93 -28.11 -17.24
CA GLU A 277 2.75 -28.31 -18.41
C GLU A 277 4.11 -28.62 -17.83
N THR A 278 4.41 -29.90 -17.75
CA THR A 278 5.75 -30.38 -17.52
C THR A 278 6.62 -29.67 -18.55
N PRO A 279 7.60 -28.85 -18.14
CA PRO A 279 8.47 -28.20 -19.08
C PRO A 279 9.08 -29.30 -19.95
N LYS A 280 8.70 -29.37 -21.22
CA LYS A 280 9.43 -30.20 -22.19
C LYS A 280 10.86 -29.70 -22.17
N ALA A 281 11.77 -30.55 -21.72
CA ALA A 281 13.19 -30.30 -21.81
C ALA A 281 13.53 -30.03 -23.29
N THR A 282 13.57 -28.77 -23.67
CA THR A 282 14.12 -28.33 -24.94
C THR A 282 15.62 -28.22 -24.74
N SER A 283 16.36 -29.13 -25.37
CA SER A 283 17.80 -29.02 -25.57
C SER A 283 18.08 -27.80 -26.48
N GLY A 284 18.50 -26.68 -25.90
CA GLY A 284 18.84 -25.49 -26.65
C GLY A 284 18.85 -24.24 -25.78
N THR A 285 19.98 -23.85 -25.31
CA THR A 285 20.56 -22.58 -24.91
C THR A 285 19.70 -21.29 -24.93
N ALA A 286 18.52 -21.29 -24.37
CA ALA A 286 17.83 -20.04 -23.99
C ALA A 286 17.23 -20.28 -22.60
N TYR A 287 17.76 -19.58 -21.60
CA TYR A 287 17.22 -19.56 -20.24
C TYR A 287 15.89 -18.78 -20.27
N ASP A 288 14.78 -19.51 -20.08
CA ASP A 288 13.41 -18.99 -20.06
C ASP A 288 12.87 -18.90 -18.62
N GLY A 289 13.70 -18.40 -17.70
CA GLY A 289 13.36 -18.21 -16.29
C GLY A 289 12.80 -16.80 -16.02
N PRO A 290 12.29 -16.57 -14.80
CA PRO A 290 11.71 -15.26 -14.41
C PRO A 290 12.73 -14.12 -14.35
N PHE A 291 14.02 -14.41 -14.48
CA PHE A 291 15.11 -13.42 -14.44
C PHE A 291 15.74 -13.27 -15.84
N SER A 292 16.27 -12.08 -16.12
CA SER A 292 17.06 -11.88 -17.34
C SER A 292 18.39 -12.65 -17.27
N ALA A 293 18.98 -12.95 -18.43
CA ALA A 293 20.28 -13.65 -18.49
C ALA A 293 21.37 -12.94 -17.68
N ASP A 294 21.36 -11.61 -17.67
CA ASP A 294 22.31 -10.80 -16.90
C ASP A 294 22.12 -10.94 -15.40
N VAL A 295 20.88 -10.99 -14.92
CA VAL A 295 20.57 -11.21 -13.49
C VAL A 295 21.02 -12.61 -13.07
N VAL A 296 20.80 -13.62 -13.92
CA VAL A 296 21.26 -15.00 -13.66
C VAL A 296 22.77 -15.06 -13.60
N ALA A 297 23.48 -14.37 -14.49
CA ALA A 297 24.94 -14.31 -14.47
C ALA A 297 25.48 -13.62 -13.20
N GLN A 298 24.82 -12.54 -12.75
CA GLN A 298 25.15 -11.88 -11.49
C GLN A 298 24.92 -12.78 -10.27
N LEU A 299 23.77 -13.46 -10.21
CA LEU A 299 23.45 -14.40 -9.14
C LEU A 299 24.44 -15.56 -9.10
N ASN A 300 24.77 -16.15 -10.27
CA ASN A 300 25.77 -17.19 -10.35
C ASN A 300 27.14 -16.73 -9.88
N THR A 301 27.53 -15.48 -10.17
CA THR A 301 28.77 -14.88 -9.69
C THR A 301 28.78 -14.74 -8.16
N VAL A 302 27.65 -14.36 -7.57
CA VAL A 302 27.50 -14.28 -6.11
C VAL A 302 27.55 -15.66 -5.49
N PHE A 303 26.78 -16.62 -6.02
CA PHE A 303 26.72 -17.97 -5.49
C PHE A 303 28.03 -18.75 -5.64
N SER A 304 28.81 -18.50 -6.70
CA SER A 304 30.12 -19.12 -6.86
C SER A 304 31.17 -18.68 -5.82
N ARG A 305 30.93 -17.60 -5.10
CA ARG A 305 31.76 -17.11 -4.00
C ARG A 305 31.34 -17.65 -2.64
N MET A 306 30.27 -18.42 -2.56
CA MET A 306 29.79 -18.98 -1.31
C MET A 306 30.59 -20.25 -0.98
N GLU A 307 31.21 -20.31 0.18
CA GLU A 307 32.04 -21.44 0.61
C GLU A 307 31.23 -22.65 1.08
N GLN A 308 29.90 -22.48 1.30
CA GLN A 308 29.00 -23.59 1.69
C GLN A 308 27.72 -23.58 0.85
N PRO A 309 27.20 -24.76 0.45
CA PRO A 309 25.95 -24.84 -0.29
C PRO A 309 24.77 -24.41 0.59
N LEU A 310 23.92 -23.51 0.06
CA LEU A 310 22.61 -23.21 0.65
C LEU A 310 21.69 -24.43 0.46
N ARG A 311 21.24 -25.01 1.57
CA ARG A 311 20.19 -26.01 1.57
C ARG A 311 18.87 -25.31 1.88
N LEU A 312 18.00 -25.21 0.88
CA LEU A 312 16.59 -24.83 1.09
C LEU A 312 15.83 -26.10 1.46
N GLU A 313 15.43 -26.23 2.71
CA GLU A 313 14.43 -27.21 3.12
C GLU A 313 13.04 -26.56 2.94
N LEU A 314 12.24 -27.18 2.07
CA LEU A 314 10.84 -26.81 1.83
C LEU A 314 9.95 -27.49 2.86
#